data_c266a8999005fe1e14aedf7e9b246103
#
_entry.id   c266a8999005fe1e14aedf7e9b246103
#
_cell.length_a   1.000
_cell.length_b   1.000
_cell.length_c   1.000
_cell.angle_alpha   90.00
_cell.angle_beta   90.00
_cell.angle_gamma   90.00
#
_symmetry.space_group_name_H-M   'P 1'
#
loop_
_entity.id
_entity.type
_entity.pdbx_description
1 polymer ?
#
loop_
_entity_poly.entity_id
_entity_poly.type
_entity_poly.pdbx_seq_one_letter_code
_entity_poly.pdbx_strand_id
1 'polypeptide(L)' 'MTPRDYCLHLNSKEGQVCIQVNVQQDGGIIVNFKVNEGQSEEEEFELSFKSDSDVKGLIEMLRWARVSSLKAQGFKVVM' A
#
# COMPACT_ATOMS: atom_id res chain seq x y z
N MET A 1 -23.24 -3.62 -2.85
CA MET A 1 -22.19 -3.11 -1.94
C MET A 1 -21.59 -1.86 -2.56
N THR A 2 -21.58 -0.77 -1.84
CA THR A 2 -20.91 0.45 -2.31
C THR A 2 -19.40 0.28 -2.23
N PRO A 3 -18.64 0.76 -3.22
CA PRO A 3 -17.19 0.78 -3.14
C PRO A 3 -16.71 1.51 -1.89
N ARG A 4 -15.66 1.01 -1.29
CA ARG A 4 -15.06 1.65 -0.11
C ARG A 4 -13.69 2.20 -0.44
N ASP A 5 -13.46 3.41 0.05
CA ASP A 5 -12.18 4.06 -0.07
C ASP A 5 -11.48 4.01 1.29
N TYR A 6 -10.24 3.56 1.26
CA TYR A 6 -9.36 3.67 2.42
C TYR A 6 -8.23 4.60 2.09
N CYS A 7 -7.87 5.43 3.05
CA CYS A 7 -6.75 6.34 2.93
C CYS A 7 -5.79 6.10 4.08
N LEU A 8 -4.52 5.93 3.76
CA LEU A 8 -3.46 5.73 4.74
C LEU A 8 -2.36 6.74 4.49
N HIS A 9 -2.00 7.49 5.52
CA HIS A 9 -0.93 8.48 5.44
C HIS A 9 0.31 7.92 6.12
N LEU A 10 1.42 7.91 5.39
CA LEU A 10 2.68 7.37 5.85
C LEU A 10 3.79 8.39 5.67
N ASN A 11 4.77 8.33 6.56
CA ASN A 11 6.03 9.07 6.38
C ASN A 11 7.07 8.12 5.81
N SER A 12 7.69 8.53 4.73
CA SER A 12 8.74 7.75 4.08
C SER A 12 9.99 8.61 3.91
N LYS A 13 11.08 8.00 3.46
CA LYS A 13 12.31 8.71 3.16
C LYS A 13 12.12 9.71 2.02
N GLU A 14 11.18 9.44 1.14
CA GLU A 14 10.86 10.31 0.00
C GLU A 14 9.90 11.44 0.37
N GLY A 15 9.33 11.40 1.58
CA GLY A 15 8.37 12.38 2.04
C GLY A 15 7.07 11.75 2.53
N GLN A 16 6.02 12.54 2.58
CA GLN A 16 4.71 12.03 2.97
C GLN A 16 4.05 11.29 1.82
N VAL A 17 3.54 10.09 2.12
CA VAL A 17 2.85 9.26 1.15
C VAL A 17 1.41 9.07 1.60
N CYS A 18 0.48 9.37 0.71
CA CYS A 18 -0.93 9.05 0.90
C CYS A 18 -1.26 7.87 -0.01
N ILE A 19 -1.76 6.79 0.59
CA ILE A 19 -2.20 5.60 -0.16
C ILE A 19 -3.70 5.54 -0.08
N GLN A 20 -4.35 5.54 -1.23
CA GLN A 20 -5.80 5.38 -1.33
C GLN A 20 -6.12 4.07 -2.01
N VAL A 21 -7.04 3.32 -1.44
CA VAL A 21 -7.49 2.04 -2.00
C VAL A 21 -8.99 2.13 -2.26
N ASN A 22 -9.38 1.80 -3.46
CA ASN A 22 -10.78 1.77 -3.86
C ASN A 22 -11.14 0.40 -4.41
N VAL A 23 -12.27 -0.14 -3.93
CA VAL A 23 -12.82 -1.39 -4.46
C VAL A 23 -13.94 -1.04 -5.43
N GLN A 24 -13.79 -1.45 -6.67
CA GLN A 24 -14.76 -1.22 -7.72
C GLN A 24 -15.97 -2.14 -7.59
N GLN A 25 -17.08 -1.78 -8.24
CA GLN A 25 -18.29 -2.60 -8.20
C GLN A 25 -18.11 -3.97 -8.84
N ASP A 26 -17.21 -4.07 -9.80
CA ASP A 26 -16.87 -5.33 -10.46
C ASP A 26 -15.89 -6.20 -9.67
N GLY A 27 -15.48 -5.73 -8.48
CA GLY A 27 -14.49 -6.41 -7.65
C GLY A 27 -13.04 -6.03 -7.91
N GLY A 28 -12.78 -5.20 -8.90
CA GLY A 28 -11.43 -4.71 -9.16
C GLY A 28 -10.94 -3.80 -8.04
N ILE A 29 -9.65 -3.77 -7.82
CA ILE A 29 -9.01 -2.96 -6.79
C ILE A 29 -8.09 -1.95 -7.45
N ILE A 30 -8.24 -0.69 -7.08
CA ILE A 30 -7.37 0.39 -7.52
C ILE A 30 -6.63 0.92 -6.31
N VAL A 31 -5.30 0.95 -6.40
CA VAL A 31 -4.44 1.52 -5.36
C VAL A 31 -3.73 2.73 -5.94
N ASN A 32 -3.92 3.86 -5.31
CA ASN A 32 -3.34 5.13 -5.73
C ASN A 32 -2.34 5.60 -4.69
N PHE A 33 -1.12 5.89 -5.13
CA PHE A 33 -0.04 6.39 -4.28
C PHE A 33 0.23 7.84 -4.66
N LYS A 34 0.14 8.74 -3.69
CA LYS A 34 0.51 10.15 -3.88
C LYS A 34 1.66 10.48 -2.94
N VAL A 35 2.76 10.95 -3.51
CA VAL A 35 3.93 11.36 -2.74
C VAL A 35 3.99 12.89 -2.76
N ASN A 36 4.14 13.48 -1.58
CA ASN A 36 4.23 14.93 -1.40
C ASN A 36 3.04 15.69 -1.99
N GLU A 37 1.82 15.19 -1.74
CA GLU A 37 0.59 15.80 -2.24
C GLU A 37 0.51 17.27 -1.84
N GLY A 38 0.21 18.12 -2.81
CA GLY A 38 0.10 19.56 -2.61
C GLY A 38 1.44 20.31 -2.61
N GLN A 39 2.55 19.63 -2.82
CA GLN A 39 3.88 20.24 -2.88
C GLN A 39 4.37 20.27 -4.32
N SER A 40 5.47 21.03 -4.55
CA SER A 40 6.00 21.21 -5.90
C SER A 40 6.58 19.92 -6.52
N GLU A 41 6.95 18.95 -5.68
CA GLU A 41 7.52 17.68 -6.12
C GLU A 41 6.49 16.52 -5.96
N GLU A 42 5.25 16.79 -6.24
CA GLU A 42 4.19 15.79 -6.15
C GLU A 42 4.36 14.72 -7.21
N GLU A 43 4.28 13.46 -6.78
CA GLU A 43 4.26 12.30 -7.67
C GLU A 43 3.03 11.46 -7.39
N GLU A 44 2.48 10.85 -8.44
CA GLU A 44 1.29 10.01 -8.32
C GLU A 44 1.47 8.74 -9.13
N PHE A 45 1.12 7.61 -8.51
CA PHE A 45 1.15 6.29 -9.15
C PHE A 45 -0.17 5.59 -8.91
N GLU A 46 -0.63 4.87 -9.92
CA GLU A 46 -1.85 4.08 -9.81
C GLU A 46 -1.58 2.64 -10.21
N LEU A 47 -2.08 1.70 -9.40
CA LEU A 47 -2.03 0.27 -9.68
C LEU A 47 -3.44 -0.29 -9.68
N SER A 48 -3.75 -1.11 -10.67
CA SER A 48 -5.03 -1.81 -10.75
C SER A 48 -4.83 -3.31 -10.62
N PHE A 49 -5.63 -3.95 -9.79
CA PHE A 49 -5.60 -5.39 -9.59
C PHE A 49 -6.97 -5.97 -9.91
N LYS A 50 -7.00 -7.02 -10.72
CA LYS A 50 -8.24 -7.75 -11.02
C LYS A 50 -8.23 -9.16 -10.43
N SER A 51 -7.07 -9.61 -10.00
CA SER A 51 -6.87 -10.97 -9.51
C SER A 51 -6.61 -10.97 -8.01
N ASP A 52 -7.37 -11.80 -7.29
CA ASP A 52 -7.14 -12.02 -5.86
C ASP A 52 -5.74 -12.57 -5.60
N SER A 53 -5.24 -13.41 -6.49
CA SER A 53 -3.92 -14.01 -6.34
C SER A 53 -2.80 -12.95 -6.39
N ASP A 54 -2.93 -11.91 -7.21
CA ASP A 54 -1.95 -10.83 -7.27
C ASP A 54 -1.95 -10.00 -6.00
N VAL A 55 -3.13 -9.67 -5.49
CA VAL A 55 -3.27 -8.93 -4.23
C VAL A 55 -2.70 -9.74 -3.07
N LYS A 56 -3.02 -11.03 -3.02
CA LYS A 56 -2.52 -11.93 -1.98
C LYS A 56 -1.00 -12.03 -2.02
N GLY A 57 -0.41 -12.13 -3.21
CA GLY A 57 1.03 -12.15 -3.39
C GLY A 57 1.70 -10.89 -2.87
N LEU A 58 1.12 -9.72 -3.13
CA LEU A 58 1.63 -8.45 -2.63
C LEU A 58 1.56 -8.39 -1.10
N ILE A 59 0.46 -8.82 -0.51
CA ILE A 59 0.30 -8.87 0.95
C ILE A 59 1.37 -9.76 1.58
N GLU A 60 1.59 -10.95 1.02
CA GLU A 60 2.57 -11.89 1.54
C GLU A 60 4.00 -11.35 1.42
N MET A 61 4.31 -10.69 0.32
CA MET A 61 5.62 -10.07 0.11
C MET A 61 5.87 -8.96 1.13
N LEU A 62 4.88 -8.11 1.37
CA LEU A 62 5.00 -7.03 2.37
C LEU A 62 5.13 -7.58 3.78
N ARG A 63 4.40 -8.66 4.09
CA ARG A 63 4.51 -9.33 5.39
C ARG A 63 5.91 -9.89 5.60
N TRP A 64 6.47 -10.56 4.60
CA TRP A 64 7.83 -11.08 4.65
C TRP A 64 8.84 -9.96 4.87
N ALA A 65 8.71 -8.87 4.12
CA ALA A 65 9.61 -7.73 4.25
C ALA A 65 9.55 -7.12 5.65
N ARG A 66 8.34 -6.97 6.20
CA ARG A 66 8.15 -6.46 7.56
C ARG A 66 8.82 -7.34 8.60
N VAL A 67 8.61 -8.65 8.53
CA VAL A 67 9.20 -9.61 9.46
C VAL A 67 10.72 -9.58 9.37
N SER A 68 11.26 -9.59 8.15
CA SER A 68 12.70 -9.55 7.92
C SER A 68 13.33 -8.25 8.45
N SER A 69 12.65 -7.14 8.25
CA SER A 69 13.09 -5.83 8.74
C SER A 69 13.13 -5.81 10.28
N LEU A 70 12.08 -6.30 10.92
CA LEU A 70 12.00 -6.33 12.38
C LEU A 70 13.10 -7.24 12.98
N LYS A 71 13.33 -8.38 12.39
CA LYS A 71 14.40 -9.28 12.82
C LYS A 71 15.77 -8.64 12.69
N ALA A 72 16.03 -7.95 11.59
CA ALA A 72 17.28 -7.25 11.38
C ALA A 72 17.51 -6.12 12.38
N GLN A 73 16.43 -5.56 12.93
CA GLN A 73 16.49 -4.54 13.98
C GLN A 73 16.59 -5.14 15.40
N GLY A 74 16.60 -6.45 15.51
CA GLY A 74 16.75 -7.14 16.80
C GLY A 74 15.45 -7.51 17.51
N PHE A 75 14.30 -7.30 16.87
CA PHE A 75 13.03 -7.69 17.45
C PHE A 75 12.76 -9.17 17.26
N LYS A 76 12.14 -9.78 18.26
CA LYS A 76 11.61 -11.14 18.15
C LYS A 76 10.23 -11.05 17.47
N VAL A 77 10.08 -11.78 16.39
CA VAL A 77 8.81 -11.83 15.67
C VAL A 77 8.27 -13.24 15.76
N VAL A 78 7.07 -13.36 16.32
CA VAL A 78 6.33 -14.62 16.40
C VAL A 78 5.27 -14.58 15.30
N MET A 79 5.29 -15.61 14.45
CA MET A 79 4.35 -15.73 13.34
C MET A 79 3.32 -16.80 13.62
#